data_0c51ace4200f2c725bcb0ff460d4a4dc
#
_entry.id   0c51ace4200f2c725bcb0ff460d4a4dc
#
_cell.length_a   1.000
_cell.length_b   1.000
_cell.length_c   1.000
_cell.angle_alpha   90.00
_cell.angle_beta   90.00
_cell.angle_gamma   90.00
#
_symmetry.space_group_name_H-M   'P 1'
#
loop_
_entity.id
_entity.type
_entity.pdbx_description
1 polymer ?
#
loop_
_entity_poly.entity_id
_entity_poly.type
_entity_poly.pdbx_seq_one_letter_code
_entity_poly.pdbx_strand_id
1 'polypeptide(L)'
;VLAMPVESDAELREILGLETIAVVGCSATPGKDAHEIPKYLKEHGYEVIPINPFADEIFGREPYDSLADVEEAVDIVDVFRPSDEVAGIVDDALERDDVKVIWTQLGIADDEAAERAEADGRQVVQDKCMKVEHQRLVG
;
A
#
# COMPACT_ATOMS: atom_id res chain seq x y z
N VAL A 1 -5.96 -9.00 23.34
CA VAL A 1 -5.66 -9.80 22.16
C VAL A 1 -4.40 -9.29 21.51
N LEU A 2 -3.44 -10.16 21.31
CA LEU A 2 -2.23 -9.79 20.60
C LEU A 2 -2.53 -9.67 19.11
N ALA A 3 -2.25 -8.52 18.54
CA ALA A 3 -2.30 -8.34 17.10
C ALA A 3 -1.15 -9.14 16.48
N MET A 4 -1.45 -9.91 15.44
CA MET A 4 -0.46 -10.74 14.77
C MET A 4 -0.23 -10.25 13.35
N PRO A 5 1.04 -10.08 12.94
CA PRO A 5 1.33 -9.72 11.56
C PRO A 5 0.84 -10.80 10.60
N VAL A 6 0.57 -10.39 9.36
CA VAL A 6 0.18 -11.32 8.30
C VAL A 6 1.41 -12.14 7.91
N GLU A 7 1.32 -13.45 8.06
CA GLU A 7 2.43 -14.37 7.77
C GLU A 7 2.04 -15.51 6.84
N SER A 8 0.75 -15.86 6.75
CA SER A 8 0.33 -17.01 5.97
C SER A 8 0.01 -16.64 4.52
N ASP A 9 0.25 -17.58 3.63
CA ASP A 9 -0.10 -17.44 2.21
C ASP A 9 -1.62 -17.30 2.02
N ALA A 10 -2.42 -17.94 2.86
CA ALA A 10 -3.87 -17.82 2.81
C ALA A 10 -4.33 -16.40 3.08
N GLU A 11 -3.75 -15.75 4.09
CA GLU A 11 -4.04 -14.35 4.40
C GLU A 11 -3.57 -13.42 3.28
N LEU A 12 -2.39 -13.67 2.72
CA LEU A 12 -1.87 -12.89 1.59
C LEU A 12 -2.78 -13.02 0.37
N ARG A 13 -3.30 -14.21 0.08
CA ARG A 13 -4.24 -14.40 -1.04
C ARG A 13 -5.53 -13.61 -0.83
N GLU A 14 -6.05 -13.55 0.38
CA GLU A 14 -7.25 -12.75 0.67
C GLU A 14 -6.98 -11.27 0.46
N ILE A 15 -5.83 -10.77 0.91
CA ILE A 15 -5.43 -9.37 0.70
C ILE A 15 -5.29 -9.07 -0.78
N LEU A 16 -4.64 -9.95 -1.53
CA LEU A 16 -4.43 -9.78 -2.97
C LEU A 16 -5.73 -9.89 -3.78
N GLY A 17 -6.81 -10.34 -3.18
CA GLY A 17 -8.15 -10.35 -3.76
C GLY A 17 -8.92 -9.04 -3.58
N LEU A 18 -8.41 -8.08 -2.84
CA LEU A 18 -9.01 -6.76 -2.69
C LEU A 18 -8.82 -5.94 -3.99
N GLU A 19 -9.49 -4.80 -4.10
CA GLU A 19 -9.63 -4.11 -5.39
C GLU A 19 -8.85 -2.81 -5.53
N THR A 20 -8.85 -1.97 -4.50
CA THR A 20 -8.35 -0.60 -4.59
C THR A 20 -7.11 -0.38 -3.75
N ILE A 21 -6.04 0.08 -4.40
CA ILE A 21 -4.74 0.30 -3.78
C ILE A 21 -4.35 1.76 -3.89
N ALA A 22 -4.16 2.44 -2.76
CA ALA A 22 -3.54 3.76 -2.72
C ALA A 22 -2.04 3.57 -2.55
N VAL A 23 -1.27 4.08 -3.50
CA VAL A 23 0.19 3.91 -3.52
C VAL A 23 0.85 5.19 -3.06
N VAL A 24 1.37 5.19 -1.83
CA VAL A 24 2.06 6.34 -1.25
C VAL A 24 3.51 6.35 -1.69
N GLY A 25 3.91 7.40 -2.38
CA GLY A 25 5.23 7.48 -3.00
C GLY A 25 5.28 6.89 -4.40
N CYS A 26 4.14 6.79 -5.07
CA CYS A 26 4.07 6.34 -6.46
C CYS A 26 4.91 7.25 -7.36
N SER A 27 5.72 6.66 -8.23
CA SER A 27 6.62 7.42 -9.11
C SER A 27 6.04 7.60 -10.50
N ALA A 28 6.26 8.77 -11.07
CA ALA A 28 5.96 9.05 -12.47
C ALA A 28 7.07 8.56 -13.42
N THR A 29 8.20 8.12 -12.89
CA THR A 29 9.39 7.78 -13.68
C THR A 29 9.41 6.29 -14.03
N PRO A 30 9.28 5.92 -15.32
CA PRO A 30 9.42 4.53 -15.75
C PRO A 30 10.78 3.95 -15.36
N GLY A 31 10.79 2.67 -15.01
CA GLY A 31 11.99 1.96 -14.60
C GLY A 31 12.23 1.92 -13.11
N LYS A 32 11.58 2.79 -12.34
CA LYS A 32 11.64 2.74 -10.87
C LYS A 32 10.62 1.75 -10.34
N ASP A 33 10.93 1.04 -9.26
CA ASP A 33 10.01 0.08 -8.63
C ASP A 33 8.69 0.76 -8.24
N ALA A 34 8.77 1.99 -7.72
CA ALA A 34 7.59 2.76 -7.31
C ALA A 34 6.72 3.20 -8.51
N HIS A 35 7.14 2.95 -9.73
CA HIS A 35 6.35 3.10 -10.95
C HIS A 35 5.95 1.75 -11.53
N GLU A 36 6.94 0.83 -11.68
CA GLU A 36 6.73 -0.45 -12.36
C GLU A 36 5.85 -1.41 -11.58
N ILE A 37 5.95 -1.43 -10.25
CA ILE A 37 5.12 -2.30 -9.43
C ILE A 37 3.66 -1.83 -9.43
N PRO A 38 3.34 -0.55 -9.20
CA PRO A 38 1.97 -0.06 -9.35
C PRO A 38 1.40 -0.27 -10.76
N LYS A 39 2.23 -0.10 -11.79
CA LYS A 39 1.82 -0.34 -13.18
C LYS A 39 1.42 -1.80 -13.38
N TYR A 40 2.22 -2.74 -12.88
CA TYR A 40 1.89 -4.16 -12.91
C TYR A 40 0.54 -4.44 -12.24
N LEU A 41 0.32 -3.87 -11.05
CA LEU A 41 -0.93 -4.07 -10.32
C LEU A 41 -2.12 -3.52 -11.11
N LYS A 42 -1.97 -2.34 -11.69
CA LYS A 42 -3.02 -1.75 -12.54
C LYS A 42 -3.33 -2.64 -13.74
N GLU A 43 -2.31 -3.20 -14.37
CA GLU A 43 -2.47 -4.10 -15.52
C GLU A 43 -3.13 -5.43 -15.14
N HIS A 44 -3.11 -5.79 -13.86
CA HIS A 44 -3.71 -7.02 -13.34
C HIS A 44 -5.05 -6.79 -12.63
N GLY A 45 -5.71 -5.67 -12.91
CA GLY A 45 -7.10 -5.44 -12.52
C GLY A 45 -7.32 -4.61 -11.27
N TYR A 46 -6.25 -4.15 -10.60
CA TYR A 46 -6.40 -3.28 -9.43
C TYR A 46 -6.70 -1.85 -9.85
N GLU A 47 -7.52 -1.17 -9.06
CA GLU A 47 -7.61 0.27 -9.14
C GLU A 47 -6.45 0.86 -8.36
N VAL A 48 -5.53 1.55 -9.04
CA VAL A 48 -4.35 2.14 -8.43
C VAL A 48 -4.55 3.64 -8.32
N ILE A 49 -4.49 4.14 -7.09
CA ILE A 49 -4.61 5.57 -6.79
C ILE A 49 -3.22 6.09 -6.43
N PRO A 50 -2.58 6.88 -7.30
CA PRO A 50 -1.24 7.39 -7.04
C PRO A 50 -1.27 8.55 -6.05
N ILE A 51 -0.34 8.53 -5.10
CA ILE A 51 -0.13 9.61 -4.14
C ILE A 51 1.31 10.08 -4.26
N ASN A 52 1.50 11.33 -4.69
CA ASN A 52 2.81 11.95 -4.86
C ASN A 52 2.62 13.46 -4.90
N PRO A 53 3.12 14.23 -3.91
CA PRO A 53 2.91 15.68 -3.86
C PRO A 53 3.76 16.45 -4.90
N PHE A 54 4.68 15.79 -5.59
CA PHE A 54 5.63 16.45 -6.50
C PHE A 54 5.36 16.17 -7.98
N ALA A 55 4.60 15.14 -8.31
CA ALA A 55 4.32 14.79 -9.70
C ALA A 55 3.02 15.43 -10.18
N ASP A 56 2.99 15.84 -11.45
CA ASP A 56 1.80 16.44 -12.06
C ASP A 56 0.83 15.37 -12.58
N GLU A 57 1.36 14.26 -13.07
CA GLU A 57 0.56 13.20 -13.65
C GLU A 57 1.24 11.83 -13.47
N ILE A 58 0.46 10.84 -13.06
CA ILE A 58 0.90 9.44 -12.97
C ILE A 58 -0.26 8.57 -13.51
N PHE A 59 0.04 7.69 -14.45
CA PHE A 59 -0.95 6.81 -15.09
C PHE A 59 -2.16 7.55 -15.66
N GLY A 60 -1.93 8.72 -16.23
CA GLY A 60 -2.96 9.51 -16.89
C GLY A 60 -3.88 10.26 -15.95
N ARG A 61 -3.54 10.41 -14.69
CA ARG A 61 -4.34 11.15 -13.71
C ARG A 61 -3.46 12.01 -12.81
N GLU A 62 -4.07 13.05 -12.23
CA GLU A 62 -3.41 13.87 -11.23
C GLU A 62 -3.30 13.10 -9.92
N PRO A 63 -2.08 12.89 -9.38
CA PRO A 63 -1.92 12.21 -8.10
C PRO A 63 -2.38 13.09 -6.95
N TYR A 64 -2.83 12.45 -5.87
CA TYR A 64 -3.14 13.16 -4.63
C TYR A 64 -1.84 13.56 -3.91
N ASP A 65 -1.90 14.61 -3.12
CA ASP A 65 -0.76 15.05 -2.31
C ASP A 65 -0.53 14.14 -1.11
N SER A 66 -1.59 13.63 -0.52
CA SER A 66 -1.52 12.75 0.65
C SER A 66 -2.67 11.75 0.66
N LEU A 67 -2.54 10.71 1.47
CA LEU A 67 -3.60 9.74 1.68
C LEU A 67 -4.86 10.39 2.25
N ALA A 68 -4.72 11.41 3.08
CA ALA A 68 -5.85 12.12 3.66
C ALA A 68 -6.74 12.79 2.62
N ASP A 69 -6.17 13.15 1.46
CA ASP A 69 -6.90 13.84 0.39
C ASP A 69 -7.70 12.89 -0.52
N VAL A 70 -7.45 11.59 -0.45
CA VAL A 70 -8.08 10.61 -1.35
C VAL A 70 -9.58 10.53 -1.08
N GLU A 71 -10.38 10.77 -2.11
CA GLU A 71 -11.84 10.76 -2.02
C GLU A 71 -12.44 9.36 -2.26
N GLU A 72 -11.76 8.54 -3.05
CA GLU A 72 -12.22 7.18 -3.35
C GLU A 72 -12.04 6.27 -2.14
N ALA A 73 -12.83 5.20 -2.05
CA ALA A 73 -12.63 4.17 -1.04
C ALA A 73 -11.33 3.41 -1.32
N VAL A 74 -10.55 3.15 -0.28
CA VAL A 74 -9.24 2.49 -0.36
C VAL A 74 -9.27 1.21 0.47
N ASP A 75 -8.85 0.10 -0.13
CA ASP A 75 -8.72 -1.18 0.57
C ASP A 75 -7.32 -1.36 1.14
N ILE A 76 -6.29 -1.06 0.33
CA ILE A 76 -4.89 -1.29 0.67
C ILE A 76 -4.10 0.01 0.50
N VAL A 77 -3.30 0.33 1.50
CA VAL A 77 -2.29 1.39 1.39
C VAL A 77 -0.94 0.72 1.17
N ASP A 78 -0.36 0.93 -0.01
CA ASP A 78 0.92 0.37 -0.41
C ASP A 78 2.00 1.45 -0.30
N VAL A 79 3.02 1.20 0.51
CA VAL A 79 4.01 2.22 0.91
C VAL A 79 5.33 2.02 0.18
N PHE A 80 5.72 3.06 -0.57
CA PHE A 80 7.01 3.17 -1.26
C PHE A 80 7.88 4.29 -0.67
N ARG A 81 7.63 4.69 0.56
CA ARG A 81 8.44 5.71 1.24
C ARG A 81 9.37 5.07 2.25
N PRO A 82 10.49 5.74 2.63
CA PRO A 82 11.42 5.21 3.62
C PRO A 82 10.74 4.84 4.94
N SER A 83 11.34 3.90 5.65
CA SER A 83 10.77 3.36 6.91
C SER A 83 10.45 4.45 7.95
N ASP A 84 11.21 5.54 7.99
CA ASP A 84 10.98 6.64 8.92
C ASP A 84 9.73 7.47 8.60
N GLU A 85 9.12 7.27 7.43
CA GLU A 85 7.87 7.93 7.05
C GLU A 85 6.63 7.05 7.28
N VAL A 86 6.83 5.77 7.59
CA VAL A 86 5.71 4.82 7.73
C VAL A 86 4.77 5.21 8.87
N ALA A 87 5.30 5.69 9.99
CA ALA A 87 4.47 6.07 11.14
C ALA A 87 3.43 7.15 10.78
N GLY A 88 3.85 8.19 10.03
CA GLY A 88 2.94 9.24 9.58
C GLY A 88 1.90 8.74 8.58
N ILE A 89 2.28 7.81 7.70
CA ILE A 89 1.36 7.20 6.73
C ILE A 89 0.33 6.34 7.46
N VAL A 90 0.76 5.59 8.48
CA VAL A 90 -0.15 4.80 9.31
C VAL A 90 -1.14 5.72 10.03
N ASP A 91 -0.68 6.85 10.57
CA ASP A 91 -1.57 7.82 11.21
C ASP A 91 -2.66 8.28 10.26
N ASP A 92 -2.31 8.62 9.03
CA ASP A 92 -3.29 9.00 8.00
C ASP A 92 -4.27 7.87 7.68
N ALA A 93 -3.77 6.64 7.59
CA ALA A 93 -4.62 5.47 7.31
C ALA A 93 -5.61 5.21 8.45
N LEU A 94 -5.18 5.38 9.69
CA LEU A 94 -6.03 5.15 10.86
C LEU A 94 -7.15 6.20 11.02
N GLU A 95 -7.01 7.36 10.40
CA GLU A 95 -8.07 8.37 10.32
C GLU A 95 -9.19 7.97 9.36
N ARG A 96 -8.98 6.94 8.56
CA ARG A 96 -9.94 6.45 7.57
C ARG A 96 -10.59 5.15 8.05
N ASP A 97 -11.87 4.99 7.75
CA ASP A 97 -12.62 3.77 8.10
C ASP A 97 -12.52 2.67 7.04
N ASP A 98 -12.10 3.02 5.81
CA ASP A 98 -12.11 2.12 4.67
C ASP A 98 -10.84 1.28 4.52
N VAL A 99 -9.69 1.74 4.97
CA VAL A 99 -8.41 1.03 4.80
C VAL A 99 -8.39 -0.25 5.63
N LYS A 100 -8.25 -1.38 4.96
CA LYS A 100 -8.20 -2.70 5.59
C LYS A 100 -6.77 -3.18 5.82
N VAL A 101 -5.87 -2.81 4.92
CA VAL A 101 -4.50 -3.33 4.88
C VAL A 101 -3.49 -2.22 4.65
N ILE A 102 -2.39 -2.29 5.38
CA ILE A 102 -1.20 -1.46 5.13
C ILE A 102 -0.10 -2.41 4.68
N TRP A 103 0.44 -2.13 3.50
CA TRP A 103 1.49 -2.94 2.89
C TRP A 103 2.74 -2.09 2.69
N THR A 104 3.86 -2.50 3.31
CA THR A 104 5.14 -1.84 3.04
C THR A 104 5.98 -2.71 2.13
N GLN A 105 6.59 -2.08 1.12
CA GLN A 105 7.37 -2.76 0.10
C GLN A 105 8.70 -3.28 0.65
N LEU A 106 9.40 -4.06 -0.16
CA LEU A 106 10.66 -4.68 0.22
C LEU A 106 11.66 -3.64 0.74
N GLY A 107 12.24 -3.91 1.90
CA GLY A 107 13.19 -3.00 2.55
C GLY A 107 12.55 -1.91 3.40
N ILE A 108 11.22 -1.88 3.51
CA ILE A 108 10.49 -0.86 4.27
C ILE A 108 9.75 -1.53 5.42
N ALA A 109 10.00 -1.07 6.63
CA ALA A 109 9.33 -1.61 7.82
C ALA A 109 9.39 -0.62 8.99
N ASP A 110 8.33 -0.65 9.83
CA ASP A 110 8.28 0.04 11.11
C ASP A 110 7.37 -0.78 12.03
N ASP A 111 7.97 -1.56 12.90
CA ASP A 111 7.24 -2.51 13.75
C ASP A 111 6.29 -1.82 14.72
N GLU A 112 6.68 -0.68 15.27
CA GLU A 112 5.82 0.08 16.19
C GLU A 112 4.58 0.62 15.48
N ALA A 113 4.75 1.17 14.29
CA ALA A 113 3.63 1.66 13.48
C ALA A 113 2.72 0.49 13.07
N ALA A 114 3.31 -0.64 12.69
CA ALA A 114 2.56 -1.85 12.35
C ALA A 114 1.71 -2.32 13.53
N GLU A 115 2.28 -2.35 14.73
CA GLU A 115 1.55 -2.75 15.93
C GLU A 115 0.35 -1.84 16.21
N ARG A 116 0.50 -0.54 16.00
CA ARG A 116 -0.61 0.42 16.17
C ARG A 116 -1.73 0.14 15.16
N ALA A 117 -1.39 -0.14 13.92
CA ALA A 117 -2.38 -0.45 12.89
C ALA A 117 -3.11 -1.76 13.20
N GLU A 118 -2.37 -2.78 13.61
CA GLU A 118 -2.93 -4.09 13.96
C GLU A 118 -3.84 -3.98 15.21
N ALA A 119 -3.46 -3.17 16.19
CA ALA A 119 -4.29 -2.90 17.37
C ALA A 119 -5.62 -2.23 17.01
N ASP A 120 -5.66 -1.48 15.90
CA ASP A 120 -6.87 -0.85 15.38
C ASP A 120 -7.68 -1.78 14.46
N GLY A 121 -7.27 -3.04 14.34
CA GLY A 121 -7.97 -4.04 13.53
C GLY A 121 -7.57 -4.08 12.06
N ARG A 122 -6.52 -3.37 11.66
CA ARG A 122 -6.03 -3.40 10.28
C ARG A 122 -4.99 -4.51 10.14
N GLN A 123 -4.92 -5.10 8.96
CA GLN A 123 -3.87 -6.06 8.64
C GLN A 123 -2.62 -5.32 8.16
N VAL A 124 -1.45 -5.83 8.47
CA VAL A 124 -0.19 -5.23 8.03
C VAL A 124 0.71 -6.29 7.42
N VAL A 125 1.23 -5.98 6.24
CA VAL A 125 2.27 -6.77 5.55
C VAL A 125 3.47 -5.87 5.41
N GLN A 126 4.63 -6.30 5.89
CA GLN A 126 5.85 -5.50 5.81
C GLN A 126 6.96 -6.20 5.05
N ASP A 127 7.80 -5.38 4.39
CA ASP A 127 9.04 -5.84 3.76
C ASP A 127 8.79 -6.93 2.71
N LYS A 128 7.76 -6.72 1.88
CA LYS A 128 7.44 -7.65 0.78
C LYS A 128 7.09 -6.87 -0.48
N CYS A 129 7.53 -7.38 -1.63
CA CYS A 129 7.15 -6.82 -2.93
C CYS A 129 5.78 -7.36 -3.34
N MET A 130 4.80 -6.47 -3.47
CA MET A 130 3.43 -6.86 -3.79
C MET A 130 3.32 -7.53 -5.15
N LYS A 131 4.10 -7.09 -6.14
CA LYS A 131 4.17 -7.73 -7.45
C LYS A 131 4.65 -9.19 -7.35
N VAL A 132 5.72 -9.42 -6.59
CA VAL A 132 6.29 -10.77 -6.40
C VAL A 132 5.28 -11.67 -5.71
N GLU A 133 4.62 -11.18 -4.67
CA GLU A 133 3.62 -11.97 -3.96
C GLU A 133 2.40 -12.26 -4.84
N HIS A 134 1.97 -11.30 -5.66
CA HIS A 134 0.89 -11.51 -6.61
C HIS A 134 1.26 -12.60 -7.63
N GLN A 135 2.47 -12.53 -8.20
CA GLN A 135 2.94 -13.53 -9.15
C GLN A 135 3.03 -14.92 -8.53
N ARG A 136 3.44 -15.00 -7.26
CA ARG A 136 3.62 -16.25 -6.54
C ARG A 136 2.29 -16.91 -6.15
N LEU A 137 1.31 -16.11 -5.73
CA LEU A 137 0.08 -16.60 -5.11
C LEU A 137 -1.17 -16.53 -6.01
N VAL A 138 -1.21 -15.61 -6.93
CA VAL A 138 -2.38 -15.38 -7.81
C VAL A 138 -2.04 -15.72 -9.25
N GLY A 139 -0.84 -15.36 -9.65
CA GLY A 139 -0.33 -15.73 -10.94
C GLY A 139 -0.57 -14.89 -12.07
#